data_ffe122d0957bdac1ee05d18c76286e64
#
_entry.id   ffe122d0957bdac1ee05d18c76286e64
#
_cell.length_a   1.000
_cell.length_b   1.000
_cell.length_c   1.000
_cell.angle_alpha   90.00
_cell.angle_beta   90.00
_cell.angle_gamma   90.00
#
_symmetry.space_group_name_H-M   'P 1'
#
loop_
_entity.id
_entity.type
_entity.pdbx_description
1 polymer ?
#
loop_
_entity_poly.entity_id
_entity_poly.type
_entity_poly.pdbx_seq_one_letter_code
_entity_poly.pdbx_strand_id
1 'polypeptide(L)'
;MDPSPAHRLQRGVVVVSVAMTLACAVALAACGGTAGSSPAPTPAPPAAYTAADNNATVAARVGEQFTVTLAENPTTGYQWDMKAAPGLTLVSDQFTGPSPSPSPLEGAGGTRAWVFRADKAGTLTLTGLYVRPWEADGKSAADFSLTIEAQ
;
A
#
# COMPACT_ATOMS: atom_id res chain seq x y z
N MET A 1 48.56 -37.83 6.43
CA MET A 1 48.21 -38.74 5.34
C MET A 1 47.34 -37.99 4.35
N ASP A 2 48.04 -37.51 3.33
CA ASP A 2 47.52 -37.10 2.04
C ASP A 2 46.80 -38.28 1.32
N PRO A 3 46.09 -38.12 0.18
CA PRO A 3 46.11 -36.99 -0.74
C PRO A 3 44.75 -36.60 -1.39
N SER A 4 44.77 -35.42 -1.95
CA SER A 4 43.98 -35.02 -3.14
C SER A 4 44.12 -36.00 -4.31
N PRO A 5 43.20 -36.05 -5.30
CA PRO A 5 43.54 -35.32 -6.50
C PRO A 5 42.40 -34.63 -7.27
N ALA A 6 42.80 -33.53 -7.90
CA ALA A 6 42.25 -32.90 -9.07
C ALA A 6 41.92 -33.81 -10.25
N HIS A 7 40.99 -33.41 -11.10
CA HIS A 7 40.86 -33.62 -12.56
C HIS A 7 39.58 -32.91 -13.02
N ARG A 8 39.44 -32.29 -14.13
CA ARG A 8 40.23 -31.98 -15.33
C ARG A 8 39.40 -31.05 -16.20
N LEU A 9 40.07 -30.14 -16.79
CA LEU A 9 39.59 -29.35 -17.93
C LEU A 9 39.05 -30.25 -19.06
N GLN A 10 38.01 -29.79 -19.72
CA GLN A 10 37.78 -30.18 -21.12
C GLN A 10 37.31 -28.98 -21.94
N ARG A 11 38.26 -28.56 -22.76
CA ARG A 11 38.06 -27.63 -23.88
C ARG A 11 37.35 -28.42 -24.99
N GLY A 12 36.35 -27.83 -25.59
CA GLY A 12 35.75 -28.31 -26.85
C GLY A 12 35.45 -27.10 -27.72
N VAL A 13 36.45 -26.72 -28.49
CA VAL A 13 36.30 -25.83 -29.63
C VAL A 13 35.81 -26.66 -30.81
N VAL A 14 34.67 -26.32 -31.38
CA VAL A 14 34.30 -26.75 -32.73
C VAL A 14 33.94 -25.49 -33.53
N VAL A 15 34.89 -25.12 -34.36
CA VAL A 15 34.73 -24.22 -35.48
C VAL A 15 34.24 -25.03 -36.66
N VAL A 16 33.10 -24.69 -37.23
CA VAL A 16 32.80 -25.09 -38.60
C VAL A 16 32.26 -23.89 -39.34
N SER A 17 33.14 -23.39 -40.21
CA SER A 17 32.82 -22.46 -41.27
C SER A 17 32.10 -23.24 -42.41
N VAL A 18 31.45 -22.48 -43.25
CA VAL A 18 31.31 -22.53 -44.72
C VAL A 18 29.93 -22.21 -45.22
N ALA A 19 29.87 -21.08 -45.77
CA ALA A 19 29.56 -20.62 -47.16
C ALA A 19 28.08 -20.43 -47.49
N MET A 20 27.73 -19.15 -47.64
CA MET A 20 27.49 -18.49 -48.93
C MET A 20 26.43 -19.14 -49.84
N THR A 21 25.25 -18.55 -49.86
CA THR A 21 24.52 -18.33 -51.13
C THR A 21 23.59 -17.09 -51.02
N LEU A 22 23.80 -16.27 -52.00
CA LEU A 22 23.11 -15.02 -52.35
C LEU A 22 21.77 -15.38 -53.03
N ALA A 23 20.66 -14.89 -52.49
CA ALA A 23 19.42 -14.79 -53.25
C ALA A 23 18.63 -13.56 -52.78
N CYS A 24 18.61 -12.55 -53.63
CA CYS A 24 17.69 -11.41 -53.57
C CYS A 24 16.23 -11.86 -53.65
N ALA A 25 15.43 -11.47 -52.67
CA ALA A 25 14.01 -11.28 -52.89
C ALA A 25 13.53 -10.07 -52.04
N VAL A 26 13.32 -8.97 -52.72
CA VAL A 26 12.66 -7.76 -52.19
C VAL A 26 11.19 -8.10 -52.02
N ALA A 27 10.75 -8.24 -50.76
CA ALA A 27 9.34 -8.23 -50.40
C ALA A 27 9.13 -7.08 -49.40
N LEU A 28 8.65 -5.94 -49.93
CA LEU A 28 8.05 -4.89 -49.09
C LEU A 28 6.76 -5.45 -48.49
N ALA A 29 6.84 -5.96 -47.28
CA ALA A 29 5.67 -6.17 -46.43
C ALA A 29 5.62 -4.97 -45.47
N ALA A 30 4.75 -4.02 -45.78
CA ALA A 30 4.33 -2.97 -44.88
C ALA A 30 3.51 -3.65 -43.73
N CYS A 31 4.18 -4.10 -42.69
CA CYS A 31 3.54 -4.42 -41.43
C CYS A 31 3.29 -3.09 -40.69
N GLY A 32 2.09 -2.55 -40.89
CA GLY A 32 1.52 -1.57 -40.00
C GLY A 32 1.37 -2.20 -38.64
N GLY A 33 2.39 -2.03 -37.78
CA GLY A 33 2.30 -2.34 -36.36
C GLY A 33 1.30 -1.40 -35.74
N THR A 34 0.05 -1.84 -35.53
CA THR A 34 -0.83 -1.22 -34.58
C THR A 34 -0.16 -1.40 -33.23
N ALA A 35 0.46 -0.32 -32.76
CA ALA A 35 0.86 -0.22 -31.36
C ALA A 35 -0.42 -0.37 -30.55
N GLY A 36 -0.64 -1.58 -30.05
CA GLY A 36 -1.69 -1.85 -29.08
C GLY A 36 -1.38 -1.01 -27.85
N SER A 37 -2.12 0.08 -27.69
CA SER A 37 -2.12 0.82 -26.44
C SER A 37 -2.56 -0.15 -25.36
N SER A 38 -1.60 -0.63 -24.57
CA SER A 38 -1.92 -1.34 -23.33
C SER A 38 -2.81 -0.41 -22.51
N PRO A 39 -4.02 -0.84 -22.10
CA PRO A 39 -4.84 0.02 -21.27
C PRO A 39 -4.03 0.38 -20.04
N ALA A 40 -3.99 1.66 -19.71
CA ALA A 40 -3.39 2.13 -18.46
C ALA A 40 -4.02 1.34 -17.32
N PRO A 41 -3.23 0.85 -16.33
CA PRO A 41 -3.78 0.13 -15.20
C PRO A 41 -4.84 1.01 -14.53
N THR A 42 -6.05 0.49 -14.44
CA THR A 42 -7.12 1.13 -13.68
C THR A 42 -6.62 1.34 -12.26
N PRO A 43 -6.71 2.55 -11.69
CA PRO A 43 -6.31 2.78 -10.31
C PRO A 43 -7.03 1.78 -9.42
N ALA A 44 -6.29 1.00 -8.65
CA ALA A 44 -6.87 0.15 -7.63
C ALA A 44 -7.63 1.03 -6.62
N PRO A 45 -8.77 0.58 -6.07
CA PRO A 45 -9.43 1.31 -5.01
C PRO A 45 -8.44 1.52 -3.86
N PRO A 46 -8.50 2.67 -3.16
CA PRO A 46 -7.61 2.95 -2.05
C PRO A 46 -7.74 1.85 -1.00
N ALA A 47 -6.60 1.40 -0.45
CA ALA A 47 -6.58 0.42 0.61
C ALA A 47 -7.37 0.94 1.82
N ALA A 48 -8.11 0.05 2.49
CA ALA A 48 -8.93 0.40 3.65
C ALA A 48 -8.53 -0.47 4.84
N TYR A 49 -8.25 0.18 5.95
CA TYR A 49 -7.84 -0.43 7.23
C TYR A 49 -8.85 -0.13 8.32
N THR A 50 -8.97 -1.02 9.26
CA THR A 50 -9.93 -0.97 10.37
C THR A 50 -9.25 -1.30 11.70
N ALA A 51 -9.98 -1.35 12.79
CA ALA A 51 -9.46 -1.79 14.08
C ALA A 51 -8.85 -3.21 14.05
N ALA A 52 -9.24 -4.05 13.08
CA ALA A 52 -8.65 -5.39 12.91
C ALA A 52 -7.20 -5.34 12.43
N ASP A 53 -6.79 -4.23 11.82
CA ASP A 53 -5.44 -4.01 11.30
C ASP A 53 -4.53 -3.32 12.33
N ASN A 54 -4.96 -3.22 13.58
CA ASN A 54 -4.16 -2.62 14.65
C ASN A 54 -2.82 -3.34 14.82
N ASN A 55 -1.73 -2.57 14.88
CA ASN A 55 -0.34 -3.03 14.92
C ASN A 55 0.12 -3.78 13.65
N ALA A 56 -0.60 -3.68 12.54
CA ALA A 56 -0.18 -4.26 11.28
C ALA A 56 0.90 -3.41 10.59
N THR A 57 1.67 -4.08 9.73
CA THR A 57 2.56 -3.45 8.76
C THR A 57 2.00 -3.67 7.37
N VAL A 58 1.84 -2.60 6.61
CA VAL A 58 1.19 -2.59 5.29
C VAL A 58 2.07 -1.90 4.26
N ALA A 59 1.98 -2.33 3.01
CA ALA A 59 2.71 -1.69 1.92
C ALA A 59 1.84 -0.62 1.25
N ALA A 60 2.46 0.49 0.83
CA ALA A 60 1.84 1.53 0.03
C ALA A 60 2.83 2.08 -1.00
N ARG A 61 2.33 2.71 -2.06
CA ARG A 61 3.17 3.47 -2.99
C ARG A 61 3.19 4.93 -2.59
N VAL A 62 4.32 5.59 -2.85
CA VAL A 62 4.39 7.05 -2.69
C VAL A 62 3.35 7.70 -3.61
N GLY A 63 2.56 8.61 -3.05
CA GLY A 63 1.41 9.25 -3.70
C GLY A 63 0.09 8.49 -3.53
N GLU A 64 0.12 7.25 -3.06
CA GLU A 64 -1.08 6.44 -2.84
C GLU A 64 -1.84 6.88 -1.59
N GLN A 65 -3.17 6.86 -1.70
CA GLN A 65 -4.07 7.15 -0.59
C GLN A 65 -4.59 5.85 0.01
N PHE A 66 -4.78 5.86 1.32
CA PHE A 66 -5.43 4.79 2.06
C PHE A 66 -6.40 5.36 3.10
N THR A 67 -7.39 4.58 3.47
CA THR A 67 -8.41 4.97 4.44
C THR A 67 -8.25 4.17 5.72
N VAL A 68 -8.34 4.83 6.86
CA VAL A 68 -8.47 4.18 8.17
C VAL A 68 -9.85 4.50 8.72
N THR A 69 -10.61 3.45 9.10
CA THR A 69 -11.97 3.59 9.64
C THR A 69 -12.04 2.94 11.01
N LEU A 70 -12.35 3.72 12.03
CA LEU A 70 -12.48 3.26 13.41
C LEU A 70 -13.85 3.63 13.97
N ALA A 71 -14.35 2.80 14.88
CA ALA A 71 -15.57 3.12 15.63
C ALA A 71 -15.31 4.34 16.53
N GLU A 72 -16.25 5.25 16.56
CA GLU A 72 -16.21 6.44 17.43
C GLU A 72 -17.59 6.71 18.01
N ASN A 73 -17.64 7.08 19.27
CA ASN A 73 -18.87 7.52 19.92
C ASN A 73 -18.69 8.87 20.61
N PRO A 74 -18.92 9.98 19.89
CA PRO A 74 -18.74 11.32 20.42
C PRO A 74 -19.67 11.65 21.61
N THR A 75 -20.79 10.94 21.74
CA THR A 75 -21.73 11.17 22.86
C THR A 75 -21.15 10.75 24.20
N THR A 76 -20.14 9.89 24.22
CA THR A 76 -19.37 9.51 25.42
C THR A 76 -18.27 10.51 25.75
N GLY A 77 -18.02 11.44 24.83
CA GLY A 77 -16.92 12.41 24.91
C GLY A 77 -15.57 11.87 24.43
N TYR A 78 -15.47 10.60 24.08
CA TYR A 78 -14.27 10.04 23.49
C TYR A 78 -14.17 10.37 22.01
N GLN A 79 -12.97 10.68 21.59
CA GLN A 79 -12.61 10.92 20.18
C GLN A 79 -11.19 10.42 19.90
N TRP A 80 -10.92 10.13 18.64
CA TRP A 80 -9.59 9.71 18.21
C TRP A 80 -8.66 10.91 18.01
N ASP A 81 -7.53 10.90 18.71
CA ASP A 81 -6.39 11.79 18.44
C ASP A 81 -5.39 11.07 17.55
N MET A 82 -5.46 11.32 16.23
CA MET A 82 -4.63 10.68 15.23
C MET A 82 -3.34 11.47 15.01
N LYS A 83 -2.20 10.77 15.06
CA LYS A 83 -0.87 11.33 14.81
C LYS A 83 -0.19 10.59 13.67
N ALA A 84 0.07 11.35 12.60
CA ALA A 84 0.76 10.86 11.42
C ALA A 84 2.25 11.24 11.48
N ALA A 85 3.13 10.27 11.17
CA ALA A 85 4.55 10.56 11.02
C ALA A 85 4.82 11.53 9.86
N PRO A 86 5.94 12.28 9.90
CA PRO A 86 6.38 13.11 8.77
C PRO A 86 6.50 12.29 7.48
N GLY A 87 5.72 12.62 6.47
CA GLY A 87 5.62 11.87 5.22
C GLY A 87 4.27 11.21 5.00
N LEU A 88 3.37 11.33 5.99
CA LEU A 88 1.94 11.06 5.82
C LEU A 88 1.18 12.38 5.87
N THR A 89 0.30 12.61 4.91
CA THR A 89 -0.59 13.77 4.89
C THR A 89 -2.03 13.32 5.07
N LEU A 90 -2.74 13.93 6.01
CA LEU A 90 -4.18 13.79 6.17
C LEU A 90 -4.87 14.50 5.01
N VAL A 91 -5.65 13.77 4.23
CA VAL A 91 -6.40 14.29 3.05
C VAL A 91 -7.83 14.63 3.44
N SER A 92 -8.47 13.77 4.22
CA SER A 92 -9.84 14.01 4.73
C SER A 92 -10.08 13.31 6.06
N ASP A 93 -11.05 13.84 6.81
CA ASP A 93 -11.52 13.33 8.09
C ASP A 93 -13.05 13.49 8.11
N GLN A 94 -13.77 12.39 8.26
CA GLN A 94 -15.22 12.36 8.22
C GLN A 94 -15.81 11.41 9.26
N PHE A 95 -16.70 11.92 10.08
CA PHE A 95 -17.53 11.11 10.98
C PHE A 95 -18.85 10.76 10.29
N THR A 96 -19.22 9.50 10.37
CA THR A 96 -20.53 8.98 9.93
C THR A 96 -21.25 8.43 11.15
N GLY A 97 -22.35 9.06 11.51
CA GLY A 97 -23.21 8.64 12.61
C GLY A 97 -23.89 7.30 12.34
N PRO A 98 -24.67 6.80 13.29
CA PRO A 98 -25.42 5.57 13.13
C PRO A 98 -26.39 5.67 11.94
N SER A 99 -26.62 4.57 11.26
CA SER A 99 -27.60 4.52 10.15
C SER A 99 -28.97 5.02 10.63
N PRO A 100 -29.71 5.77 9.79
CA PRO A 100 -31.06 6.17 10.09
C PRO A 100 -31.91 4.92 10.40
N SER A 101 -32.47 4.87 11.59
CA SER A 101 -33.39 3.84 12.04
C SER A 101 -34.70 4.47 12.42
N PRO A 102 -35.84 3.81 12.22
CA PRO A 102 -37.14 4.33 12.69
C PRO A 102 -37.19 4.52 14.21
N SER A 103 -36.25 3.93 14.94
CA SER A 103 -36.07 4.13 16.38
C SER A 103 -34.59 4.41 16.64
N PRO A 104 -34.10 5.66 16.48
CA PRO A 104 -32.71 5.98 16.75
C PRO A 104 -32.41 5.73 18.23
N LEU A 105 -31.39 4.91 18.48
CA LEU A 105 -30.88 4.71 19.82
C LEU A 105 -30.09 5.96 20.21
N GLU A 106 -30.57 6.70 21.21
CA GLU A 106 -29.82 7.82 21.78
C GLU A 106 -28.47 7.31 22.31
N GLY A 107 -27.42 8.07 22.04
CA GLY A 107 -26.05 7.69 22.42
C GLY A 107 -25.40 6.64 21.53
N ALA A 108 -26.02 6.28 20.40
CA ALA A 108 -25.39 5.39 19.45
C ALA A 108 -24.14 6.02 18.84
N GLY A 109 -23.06 5.24 18.80
CA GLY A 109 -21.83 5.60 18.12
C GLY A 109 -21.93 5.50 16.60
N GLY A 110 -20.87 5.88 15.92
CA GLY A 110 -20.72 5.76 14.48
C GLY A 110 -19.31 5.29 14.13
N THR A 111 -18.86 5.68 12.97
CA THR A 111 -17.51 5.42 12.49
C THR A 111 -16.87 6.74 12.04
N ARG A 112 -15.57 6.85 12.27
CA ARG A 112 -14.79 7.94 11.73
C ARG A 112 -13.79 7.38 10.73
N ALA A 113 -13.73 8.00 9.56
CA ALA A 113 -12.86 7.64 8.48
C ALA A 113 -11.87 8.77 8.20
N TRP A 114 -10.59 8.42 8.15
CA TRP A 114 -9.52 9.32 7.74
C TRP A 114 -8.91 8.79 6.45
N VAL A 115 -8.68 9.67 5.50
CA VAL A 115 -7.90 9.38 4.30
C VAL A 115 -6.52 9.99 4.47
N PHE A 116 -5.49 9.17 4.38
CA PHE A 116 -4.10 9.59 4.40
C PHE A 116 -3.46 9.33 3.03
N ARG A 117 -2.41 10.08 2.73
CA ARG A 117 -1.54 9.87 1.58
C ARG A 117 -0.11 9.72 2.05
N ALA A 118 0.60 8.71 1.51
CA ALA A 118 2.03 8.54 1.71
C ALA A 118 2.78 9.47 0.75
N ASP A 119 3.46 10.49 1.26
CA ASP A 119 4.18 11.48 0.44
C ASP A 119 5.67 11.20 0.33
N LYS A 120 6.20 10.27 1.13
CA LYS A 120 7.63 9.90 1.15
C LYS A 120 7.79 8.39 1.24
N ALA A 121 8.84 7.88 0.59
CA ALA A 121 9.27 6.50 0.76
C ALA A 121 9.88 6.27 2.15
N GLY A 122 9.77 5.05 2.64
CA GLY A 122 10.30 4.58 3.93
C GLY A 122 9.23 4.03 4.85
N THR A 123 9.62 3.72 6.07
CA THR A 123 8.72 3.24 7.11
C THR A 123 8.08 4.43 7.81
N LEU A 124 6.77 4.56 7.64
CA LEU A 124 5.94 5.64 8.20
C LEU A 124 5.00 5.04 9.24
N THR A 125 4.74 5.77 10.32
CA THR A 125 3.86 5.29 11.39
C THR A 125 2.66 6.23 11.54
N LEU A 126 1.48 5.63 11.62
CA LEU A 126 0.24 6.29 11.99
C LEU A 126 -0.19 5.74 13.35
N THR A 127 -0.43 6.62 14.32
CA THR A 127 -0.92 6.23 15.64
C THR A 127 -2.20 6.98 15.97
N GLY A 128 -3.06 6.39 16.77
CA GLY A 128 -4.28 6.99 17.27
C GLY A 128 -4.52 6.62 18.73
N LEU A 129 -4.96 7.60 19.50
CA LEU A 129 -5.38 7.39 20.88
C LEU A 129 -6.86 7.77 21.00
N TYR A 130 -7.66 6.87 21.55
CA TYR A 130 -9.08 7.15 21.81
C TYR A 130 -9.22 7.75 23.20
N VAL A 131 -9.35 9.06 23.28
CA VAL A 131 -9.22 9.82 24.51
C VAL A 131 -10.37 10.80 24.71
N ARG A 132 -10.54 11.26 25.95
CA ARG A 132 -11.33 12.46 26.27
C ARG A 132 -10.38 13.65 26.39
N PRO A 133 -10.46 14.65 25.51
CA PRO A 133 -9.47 15.74 25.45
C PRO A 133 -9.37 16.60 26.71
N TRP A 134 -10.39 16.58 27.53
CA TRP A 134 -10.43 17.36 28.79
C TRP A 134 -9.94 16.58 30.01
N GLU A 135 -9.68 15.28 29.90
CA GLU A 135 -9.12 14.47 30.99
C GLU A 135 -7.59 14.63 31.02
N ALA A 136 -7.09 15.21 32.10
CA ALA A 136 -5.67 15.57 32.25
C ALA A 136 -4.74 14.35 32.39
N ASP A 137 -5.27 13.19 32.79
CA ASP A 137 -4.51 11.96 32.99
C ASP A 137 -4.19 11.20 31.69
N GLY A 138 -4.71 11.68 30.55
CA GLY A 138 -4.32 11.21 29.21
C GLY A 138 -4.52 9.71 28.96
N LYS A 139 -5.38 9.05 29.76
CA LYS A 139 -5.66 7.64 29.57
C LYS A 139 -6.47 7.43 28.31
N SER A 140 -5.91 6.63 27.39
CA SER A 140 -6.66 6.16 26.24
C SER A 140 -7.58 5.00 26.63
N ALA A 141 -8.79 4.99 26.05
CA ALA A 141 -9.70 3.87 26.14
C ALA A 141 -9.36 2.79 25.11
N ALA A 142 -8.71 3.18 24.01
CA ALA A 142 -8.19 2.30 22.98
C ALA A 142 -7.03 2.98 22.24
N ASP A 143 -6.15 2.17 21.67
CA ASP A 143 -5.01 2.61 20.88
C ASP A 143 -5.08 1.96 19.50
N PHE A 144 -4.61 2.68 18.49
CA PHE A 144 -4.45 2.19 17.14
C PHE A 144 -3.06 2.54 16.62
N SER A 145 -2.43 1.58 15.95
CA SER A 145 -1.13 1.79 15.30
C SER A 145 -1.10 1.07 13.96
N LEU A 146 -0.58 1.74 12.95
CA LEU A 146 -0.36 1.17 11.62
C LEU A 146 1.02 1.59 11.14
N THR A 147 1.82 0.62 10.69
CA THR A 147 3.11 0.86 10.07
C THR A 147 2.95 0.77 8.55
N ILE A 148 3.34 1.79 7.83
CA ILE A 148 3.24 1.89 6.37
C ILE A 148 4.63 1.83 5.77
N GLU A 149 4.90 0.80 4.98
CA GLU A 149 6.10 0.62 4.17
C GLU A 149 5.86 1.26 2.81
N ALA A 150 6.21 2.54 2.67
CA ALA A 150 6.01 3.31 1.44
C ALA A 150 7.20 3.17 0.49
N GLN A 151 6.94 2.88 -0.80
CA GLN A 151 7.96 2.68 -1.83
C GLN A 151 7.53 3.23 -3.20
#